data_7503520ec17bb69c62a6409648908785
#
_entry.id   7503520ec17bb69c62a6409648908785
#
_cell.length_a   1.000
_cell.length_b   1.000
_cell.length_c   1.000
_cell.angle_alpha   90.00
_cell.angle_beta   90.00
_cell.angle_gamma   90.00
#
_symmetry.space_group_name_H-M   'P 1'
#
loop_
_entity.id
_entity.type
_entity.pdbx_description
1 polymer ?
#
loop_
_entity_poly.entity_id
_entity_poly.type
_entity_poly.pdbx_seq_one_letter_code
_entity_poly.pdbx_strand_id
1 'polypeptide(L)'
;MRKQLLAAALLLLVLRGVAKTQTPGPTGQAALQKVDVIREGDSVRVEITGSGPLRPKLSILDSPPRVVVALRDTAMSTSQHRIAVDSPHVKAVRIGHDGQTPPTTRVVIDCLETCSYELLPGSDEKVVLRVSVGGAPAPAVAAKNKAPARNAPAPAVAAKNEAPARNAPAPAVTPRNEAPASTPTSEKPPENAGASPGAAMEAPQTSQTAAPLYEQKPVAAGKYNGPGGCAASSCHGSVQPKTTTRIFQNEYTIWIAQDKHARAFNVLQNNVSLRIGRILNLGKPPAQSPRCLVCHSLYVTPEQQAQTFELGDGVSCENCHGPASGWLGPHTTKNWPHEKSVQLGMYDTRNLENRTGKCLTCHLGTADKFVDHEMIAAGHPDLTFELTLFTFVMPHHWKMPEEDKPWRQVQAWGVGQAVQLRESLNRLARRASGANGAVWPEYGELDCFACHHSLTKAEDSWRQERGYAGRRAGNPPWNESRVVVFRDLVEEISPNSSKQLDDEVSQLAGLMNQLTGNREQIAASAMRASAFADQVVKQVDGQGYDAALTLRLMRRVAADGTAISIEGERSAEQAAFTLDSLFRAYNQNEKPANGTETRAAIAGLFALLQNPSGYSAPQFAGQMKKVSEAIGR
;
A
#
# COMPACT_ATOMS: atom_id res chain seq x y z
N MET A 1 7.44 -80.86 0.78
CA MET A 1 6.22 -80.48 1.48
C MET A 1 6.51 -79.71 2.81
N ARG A 2 7.40 -78.71 2.80
CA ARG A 2 7.71 -77.88 3.99
C ARG A 2 7.85 -76.37 3.67
N LYS A 3 7.37 -75.91 2.50
CA LYS A 3 7.42 -74.48 2.09
C LYS A 3 6.05 -73.85 1.82
N GLN A 4 4.93 -74.53 2.09
CA GLN A 4 3.58 -74.02 1.85
C GLN A 4 2.76 -73.78 3.13
N LEU A 5 3.33 -73.98 4.33
CA LEU A 5 2.66 -73.74 5.62
C LEU A 5 3.10 -72.45 6.32
N LEU A 6 4.04 -71.66 5.75
CA LEU A 6 4.48 -70.36 6.29
C LEU A 6 3.82 -69.15 5.59
N ALA A 7 3.09 -69.37 4.48
CA ALA A 7 2.42 -68.29 3.77
C ALA A 7 0.97 -68.03 4.26
N ALA A 8 0.36 -68.98 4.99
CA ALA A 8 -1.01 -68.81 5.49
C ALA A 8 -1.11 -68.20 6.90
N ALA A 9 0.00 -68.13 7.68
CA ALA A 9 0.02 -67.51 8.99
C ALA A 9 0.33 -66.01 8.97
N LEU A 10 0.82 -65.44 7.84
CA LEU A 10 1.13 -64.03 7.71
C LEU A 10 -0.03 -63.18 7.12
N LEU A 11 -1.12 -63.83 6.64
CA LEU A 11 -2.26 -63.15 6.03
C LEU A 11 -3.44 -62.95 6.98
N LEU A 12 -3.37 -63.43 8.23
CA LEU A 12 -4.45 -63.28 9.22
C LEU A 12 -4.12 -62.29 10.35
N LEU A 13 -2.98 -61.55 10.26
CA LEU A 13 -2.57 -60.55 11.27
C LEU A 13 -2.62 -59.10 10.75
N VAL A 14 -3.15 -58.86 9.55
CA VAL A 14 -3.24 -57.48 8.94
C VAL A 14 -4.66 -56.96 8.93
N LEU A 15 -5.64 -57.61 9.55
CA LEU A 15 -7.05 -57.17 9.62
C LEU A 15 -7.47 -56.84 11.07
N ARG A 16 -6.55 -56.37 11.93
CA ARG A 16 -6.93 -55.63 13.13
C ARG A 16 -6.71 -54.15 12.83
N GLY A 17 -7.82 -53.41 12.77
CA GLY A 17 -7.93 -52.02 12.42
C GLY A 17 -6.89 -51.14 13.11
N VAL A 18 -6.18 -50.41 12.30
CA VAL A 18 -5.51 -49.20 12.74
C VAL A 18 -6.59 -48.18 13.04
N ALA A 19 -7.06 -48.15 14.29
CA ALA A 19 -7.68 -46.98 14.83
C ALA A 19 -6.63 -45.86 14.71
N LYS A 20 -6.87 -44.90 13.83
CA LYS A 20 -6.12 -43.63 13.82
C LYS A 20 -6.30 -43.01 15.19
N THR A 21 -5.36 -43.20 16.06
CA THR A 21 -5.17 -42.32 17.19
C THR A 21 -4.82 -40.95 16.63
N GLN A 22 -5.83 -40.06 16.56
CA GLN A 22 -5.60 -38.65 16.43
C GLN A 22 -4.74 -38.25 17.63
N THR A 23 -3.52 -37.83 17.34
CA THR A 23 -2.70 -37.09 18.31
C THR A 23 -3.51 -35.89 18.79
N PRO A 24 -3.73 -35.70 20.09
CA PRO A 24 -4.35 -34.48 20.58
C PRO A 24 -3.47 -33.32 20.17
N GLY A 25 -4.01 -32.41 19.38
CA GLY A 25 -3.41 -31.09 19.18
C GLY A 25 -3.31 -30.36 20.54
N PRO A 26 -2.56 -29.25 20.61
CA PRO A 26 -2.32 -28.55 21.86
C PRO A 26 -3.64 -28.22 22.54
N THR A 27 -3.80 -28.71 23.75
CA THR A 27 -4.99 -28.58 24.61
C THR A 27 -5.32 -27.10 24.84
N GLY A 28 -6.46 -26.63 24.31
CA GLY A 28 -7.06 -25.36 24.72
C GLY A 28 -7.61 -24.42 23.64
N GLN A 29 -7.37 -24.67 22.35
CA GLN A 29 -7.85 -23.75 21.30
C GLN A 29 -9.19 -24.24 20.72
N ALA A 30 -10.25 -23.38 20.81
CA ALA A 30 -11.53 -23.64 20.19
C ALA A 30 -11.42 -23.60 18.66
N ALA A 31 -12.25 -24.38 17.96
CA ALA A 31 -12.35 -24.35 16.51
C ALA A 31 -13.84 -24.20 16.09
N LEU A 32 -14.13 -23.31 15.14
CA LEU A 32 -15.44 -23.20 14.54
C LEU A 32 -15.71 -24.43 13.68
N GLN A 33 -16.73 -25.19 14.02
CA GLN A 33 -17.09 -26.45 13.34
C GLN A 33 -18.19 -26.28 12.32
N LYS A 34 -19.24 -25.50 12.65
CA LYS A 34 -20.44 -25.38 11.81
C LYS A 34 -21.12 -24.03 12.00
N VAL A 35 -21.74 -23.53 10.93
CA VAL A 35 -22.67 -22.40 10.97
C VAL A 35 -23.97 -22.83 10.29
N ASP A 36 -25.07 -22.79 11.04
CA ASP A 36 -26.41 -23.03 10.53
C ASP A 36 -27.18 -21.71 10.40
N VAL A 37 -27.94 -21.56 9.33
CA VAL A 37 -28.73 -20.37 9.04
C VAL A 37 -30.18 -20.80 8.84
N ILE A 38 -31.07 -20.31 9.67
CA ILE A 38 -32.49 -20.71 9.74
C ILE A 38 -33.34 -19.46 9.55
N ARG A 39 -34.23 -19.48 8.59
CA ARG A 39 -35.20 -18.40 8.38
C ARG A 39 -36.34 -18.51 9.38
N GLU A 40 -36.67 -17.42 10.06
CA GLU A 40 -37.77 -17.31 11.03
C GLU A 40 -38.66 -16.11 10.66
N GLY A 41 -39.57 -16.30 9.68
CA GLY A 41 -40.41 -15.22 9.15
C GLY A 41 -39.54 -14.12 8.51
N ASP A 42 -39.60 -12.89 9.04
CA ASP A 42 -38.84 -11.73 8.59
C ASP A 42 -37.45 -11.62 9.24
N SER A 43 -37.11 -12.56 10.13
CA SER A 43 -35.80 -12.62 10.76
C SER A 43 -35.01 -13.85 10.32
N VAL A 44 -33.68 -13.82 10.57
CA VAL A 44 -32.77 -14.92 10.28
C VAL A 44 -32.06 -15.29 11.58
N ARG A 45 -32.14 -16.56 11.98
CA ARG A 45 -31.38 -17.10 13.08
C ARG A 45 -30.09 -17.74 12.59
N VAL A 46 -28.95 -17.31 13.14
CA VAL A 46 -27.63 -17.83 12.84
C VAL A 46 -27.10 -18.54 14.08
N GLU A 47 -26.79 -19.82 13.93
CA GLU A 47 -26.25 -20.68 14.99
C GLU A 47 -24.80 -21.03 14.64
N ILE A 48 -23.87 -20.68 15.54
CA ILE A 48 -22.41 -20.84 15.35
C ILE A 48 -21.94 -21.86 16.39
N THR A 49 -21.44 -23.02 15.96
CA THR A 49 -21.01 -24.13 16.83
C THR A 49 -19.50 -24.30 16.77
N GLY A 50 -18.86 -24.38 17.92
CA GLY A 50 -17.43 -24.63 18.10
C GLY A 50 -17.12 -25.96 18.75
N SER A 51 -15.84 -26.36 18.76
CA SER A 51 -15.30 -27.53 19.48
C SER A 51 -14.94 -27.25 20.93
N GLY A 52 -15.18 -26.03 21.39
CA GLY A 52 -14.90 -25.55 22.76
C GLY A 52 -15.45 -24.14 22.94
N PRO A 53 -15.18 -23.49 24.08
CA PRO A 53 -15.78 -22.22 24.43
C PRO A 53 -15.50 -21.14 23.40
N LEU A 54 -16.58 -20.54 22.85
CA LEU A 54 -16.54 -19.44 21.90
C LEU A 54 -16.61 -18.10 22.66
N ARG A 55 -15.77 -17.16 22.25
CA ARG A 55 -15.74 -15.79 22.80
C ARG A 55 -16.12 -14.77 21.72
N PRO A 56 -17.44 -14.57 21.49
CA PRO A 56 -17.90 -13.69 20.44
C PRO A 56 -17.73 -12.22 20.82
N LYS A 57 -17.23 -11.43 19.87
CA LYS A 57 -17.33 -9.97 19.86
C LYS A 57 -18.20 -9.58 18.67
N LEU A 58 -19.34 -8.95 18.96
CA LEU A 58 -20.32 -8.55 17.95
C LEU A 58 -20.15 -7.09 17.59
N SER A 59 -20.36 -6.77 16.32
CA SER A 59 -20.40 -5.39 15.80
C SER A 59 -21.34 -5.29 14.62
N ILE A 60 -21.99 -4.13 14.47
CA ILE A 60 -22.78 -3.76 13.30
C ILE A 60 -21.94 -2.82 12.46
N LEU A 61 -21.99 -3.00 11.15
CA LEU A 61 -21.39 -2.11 10.16
C LEU A 61 -22.52 -1.66 9.22
N ASP A 62 -22.62 -0.36 8.96
CA ASP A 62 -23.76 0.22 8.26
C ASP A 62 -23.55 0.34 6.73
N SER A 63 -22.31 0.27 6.25
CA SER A 63 -22.01 0.45 4.82
C SER A 63 -20.93 -0.53 4.34
N PRO A 64 -21.29 -1.61 3.64
CA PRO A 64 -22.63 -2.17 3.50
C PRO A 64 -23.16 -2.73 4.83
N PRO A 65 -24.51 -2.76 5.02
CA PRO A 65 -25.10 -3.22 6.28
C PRO A 65 -24.76 -4.68 6.55
N ARG A 66 -24.20 -4.96 7.74
CA ARG A 66 -23.80 -6.31 8.14
C ARG A 66 -23.60 -6.44 9.64
N VAL A 67 -23.86 -7.63 10.16
CA VAL A 67 -23.49 -8.03 11.53
C VAL A 67 -22.23 -8.88 11.46
N VAL A 68 -21.22 -8.55 12.26
CA VAL A 68 -19.97 -9.27 12.34
C VAL A 68 -19.81 -9.90 13.72
N VAL A 69 -19.62 -11.22 13.75
CA VAL A 69 -19.27 -12.00 14.93
C VAL A 69 -17.81 -12.40 14.84
N ALA A 70 -16.95 -11.77 15.63
CA ALA A 70 -15.54 -12.12 15.72
C ALA A 70 -15.31 -13.07 16.90
N LEU A 71 -14.83 -14.26 16.60
CA LEU A 71 -14.48 -15.32 17.56
C LEU A 71 -12.98 -15.32 17.77
N ARG A 72 -12.52 -14.72 18.87
CA ARG A 72 -11.08 -14.67 19.19
C ARG A 72 -10.61 -16.05 19.68
N ASP A 73 -9.34 -16.33 19.47
CA ASP A 73 -8.66 -17.58 19.84
C ASP A 73 -9.37 -18.83 19.27
N THR A 74 -10.05 -18.66 18.12
CA THR A 74 -10.87 -19.71 17.50
C THR A 74 -10.36 -19.99 16.09
N ALA A 75 -9.88 -21.20 15.85
CA ALA A 75 -9.49 -21.68 14.54
C ALA A 75 -10.72 -21.98 13.66
N MET A 76 -10.55 -22.02 12.35
CA MET A 76 -11.62 -22.40 11.41
C MET A 76 -11.44 -23.86 11.04
N SER A 77 -12.40 -24.71 11.42
CA SER A 77 -12.43 -26.15 11.10
C SER A 77 -13.57 -26.53 10.13
N THR A 78 -14.42 -25.55 9.79
CA THR A 78 -15.50 -25.77 8.82
C THR A 78 -15.04 -25.56 7.39
N SER A 79 -15.61 -26.31 6.44
CA SER A 79 -15.47 -26.08 4.99
C SER A 79 -16.46 -25.03 4.47
N GLN A 80 -17.34 -24.51 5.31
CA GLN A 80 -18.33 -23.49 4.93
C GLN A 80 -17.64 -22.13 4.88
N HIS A 81 -17.53 -21.54 3.69
CA HIS A 81 -17.00 -20.20 3.52
C HIS A 81 -18.09 -19.16 3.23
N ARG A 82 -19.19 -19.62 2.61
CA ARG A 82 -20.33 -18.79 2.28
C ARG A 82 -21.62 -19.63 2.28
N ILE A 83 -22.64 -19.14 2.94
CA ILE A 83 -23.98 -19.70 2.96
C ILE A 83 -24.91 -18.67 2.33
N ALA A 84 -25.51 -19.01 1.20
CA ALA A 84 -26.57 -18.20 0.62
C ALA A 84 -27.81 -18.27 1.49
N VAL A 85 -28.47 -17.12 1.70
CA VAL A 85 -29.66 -17.04 2.53
C VAL A 85 -30.83 -16.56 1.67
N ASP A 86 -31.84 -17.40 1.57
CA ASP A 86 -33.10 -17.01 0.91
C ASP A 86 -33.96 -16.18 1.86
N SER A 87 -33.62 -14.90 2.00
CA SER A 87 -34.32 -13.95 2.87
C SER A 87 -34.37 -12.57 2.20
N PRO A 88 -35.47 -11.83 2.36
CA PRO A 88 -35.57 -10.47 1.83
C PRO A 88 -34.63 -9.49 2.53
N HIS A 89 -34.03 -9.83 3.67
CA HIS A 89 -33.26 -8.93 4.51
C HIS A 89 -31.79 -9.33 4.66
N VAL A 90 -31.44 -10.61 4.46
CA VAL A 90 -30.08 -11.14 4.59
C VAL A 90 -29.65 -11.78 3.28
N LYS A 91 -28.56 -11.25 2.71
CA LYS A 91 -28.02 -11.70 1.42
C LYS A 91 -27.23 -13.00 1.53
N ALA A 92 -26.38 -13.09 2.55
CA ALA A 92 -25.49 -14.25 2.74
C ALA A 92 -24.86 -14.23 4.14
N VAL A 93 -24.38 -15.38 4.60
CA VAL A 93 -23.47 -15.51 5.73
C VAL A 93 -22.11 -15.95 5.21
N ARG A 94 -21.07 -15.19 5.53
CA ARG A 94 -19.67 -15.48 5.12
C ARG A 94 -18.84 -15.86 6.33
N ILE A 95 -17.94 -16.81 6.16
CA ILE A 95 -17.08 -17.33 7.22
C ILE A 95 -15.64 -17.28 6.76
N GLY A 96 -14.76 -16.71 7.58
CA GLY A 96 -13.34 -16.61 7.30
C GLY A 96 -12.52 -16.41 8.57
N HIS A 97 -11.21 -16.61 8.50
CA HIS A 97 -10.29 -16.37 9.61
C HIS A 97 -9.19 -15.40 9.17
N ASP A 98 -8.52 -14.77 10.13
CA ASP A 98 -7.50 -13.75 9.88
C ASP A 98 -6.09 -14.29 9.65
N GLY A 99 -5.89 -15.61 9.80
CA GLY A 99 -4.58 -16.25 9.63
C GLY A 99 -3.53 -15.88 10.69
N GLN A 100 -3.92 -15.19 11.75
CA GLN A 100 -3.00 -14.77 12.81
C GLN A 100 -2.85 -15.85 13.91
N THR A 101 -1.86 -15.70 14.78
CA THR A 101 -1.68 -16.54 15.95
C THR A 101 -1.69 -15.65 17.20
N PRO A 102 -2.68 -15.79 18.11
CA PRO A 102 -3.86 -16.67 18.02
C PRO A 102 -4.86 -16.24 16.94
N PRO A 103 -5.54 -17.21 16.26
CA PRO A 103 -6.43 -16.90 15.15
C PRO A 103 -7.75 -16.29 15.61
N THR A 104 -8.33 -15.44 14.76
CA THR A 104 -9.70 -14.95 14.94
C THR A 104 -10.56 -15.39 13.75
N THR A 105 -11.57 -16.22 14.02
CA THR A 105 -12.58 -16.57 13.01
C THR A 105 -13.71 -15.55 13.03
N ARG A 106 -14.16 -15.12 11.84
CA ARG A 106 -15.24 -14.16 11.68
C ARG A 106 -16.40 -14.79 10.93
N VAL A 107 -17.60 -14.64 11.48
CA VAL A 107 -18.87 -14.93 10.80
C VAL A 107 -19.53 -13.59 10.48
N VAL A 108 -19.72 -13.30 9.20
CA VAL A 108 -20.27 -12.03 8.70
C VAL A 108 -21.61 -12.29 8.06
N ILE A 109 -22.65 -11.67 8.59
CA ILE A 109 -24.01 -11.72 8.06
C ILE A 109 -24.22 -10.46 7.23
N ASP A 110 -24.27 -10.60 5.90
CA ASP A 110 -24.49 -9.50 4.97
C ASP A 110 -25.99 -9.21 4.87
N CYS A 111 -26.40 -8.01 5.24
CA CYS A 111 -27.77 -7.55 5.17
C CYS A 111 -28.01 -6.73 3.88
N LEU A 112 -29.27 -6.69 3.42
CA LEU A 112 -29.68 -5.85 2.29
C LEU A 112 -30.01 -4.42 2.74
N GLU A 113 -30.44 -4.26 4.01
CA GLU A 113 -30.78 -3.00 4.65
C GLU A 113 -30.14 -2.95 6.04
N THR A 114 -30.21 -1.81 6.73
CA THR A 114 -29.73 -1.68 8.10
C THR A 114 -30.38 -2.72 9.00
N CYS A 115 -29.55 -3.57 9.60
CA CYS A 115 -29.99 -4.68 10.42
C CYS A 115 -29.56 -4.53 11.88
N SER A 116 -30.33 -5.11 12.77
CA SER A 116 -30.04 -5.28 14.19
C SER A 116 -29.89 -6.76 14.52
N TYR A 117 -29.29 -7.05 15.66
CA TYR A 117 -29.21 -8.42 16.16
C TYR A 117 -29.64 -8.53 17.61
N GLU A 118 -30.13 -9.70 17.96
CA GLU A 118 -30.41 -10.15 19.31
C GLU A 118 -29.59 -11.41 19.58
N LEU A 119 -28.84 -11.41 20.70
CA LEU A 119 -28.10 -12.59 21.14
C LEU A 119 -29.06 -13.48 21.93
N LEU A 120 -29.34 -14.68 21.42
CA LEU A 120 -30.22 -15.64 22.06
C LEU A 120 -29.43 -16.55 23.03
N PRO A 121 -30.11 -17.19 24.01
CA PRO A 121 -29.46 -18.17 24.88
C PRO A 121 -28.78 -19.27 24.06
N GLY A 122 -27.52 -19.53 24.36
CA GLY A 122 -26.68 -20.57 23.77
C GLY A 122 -25.92 -21.32 24.88
N SER A 123 -24.91 -22.07 24.49
CA SER A 123 -23.94 -22.68 25.41
C SER A 123 -22.55 -22.04 25.20
N ASP A 124 -21.59 -22.39 26.04
CA ASP A 124 -20.20 -21.92 25.87
C ASP A 124 -19.64 -22.30 24.48
N GLU A 125 -20.11 -23.39 23.89
CA GLU A 125 -19.68 -23.89 22.58
C GLU A 125 -20.61 -23.46 21.44
N LYS A 126 -21.69 -22.75 21.73
CA LYS A 126 -22.72 -22.37 20.74
C LYS A 126 -23.17 -20.94 20.91
N VAL A 127 -22.99 -20.12 19.89
CA VAL A 127 -23.47 -18.73 19.80
C VAL A 127 -24.70 -18.70 18.88
N VAL A 128 -25.81 -18.16 19.36
CA VAL A 128 -27.04 -18.05 18.60
C VAL A 128 -27.46 -16.59 18.47
N LEU A 129 -27.69 -16.15 17.25
CA LEU A 129 -28.09 -14.79 16.92
C LEU A 129 -29.38 -14.78 16.12
N ARG A 130 -30.27 -13.85 16.46
CA ARG A 130 -31.39 -13.47 15.58
C ARG A 130 -31.05 -12.14 14.92
N VAL A 131 -31.14 -12.07 13.61
CA VAL A 131 -30.88 -10.85 12.80
C VAL A 131 -32.21 -10.40 12.18
N SER A 132 -32.56 -9.13 12.38
CA SER A 132 -33.79 -8.51 11.87
C SER A 132 -33.53 -7.11 11.31
N VAL A 133 -34.43 -6.58 10.50
CA VAL A 133 -34.40 -5.23 9.95
C VAL A 133 -35.19 -4.27 10.83
N GLY A 134 -34.71 -3.05 11.03
CA GLY A 134 -35.49 -1.94 11.63
C GLY A 134 -35.66 -1.95 13.15
N GLY A 135 -34.91 -2.76 13.90
CA GLY A 135 -34.88 -2.71 15.36
C GLY A 135 -33.84 -1.75 15.91
N ALA A 136 -34.12 -1.04 17.02
CA ALA A 136 -33.11 -0.27 17.73
C ALA A 136 -32.00 -1.21 18.24
N PRO A 137 -30.70 -0.80 18.22
CA PRO A 137 -29.62 -1.66 18.69
C PRO A 137 -29.82 -1.98 20.19
N ALA A 138 -29.79 -3.27 20.52
CA ALA A 138 -29.81 -3.72 21.91
C ALA A 138 -28.54 -3.27 22.64
N PRO A 139 -28.66 -2.82 23.91
CA PRO A 139 -27.48 -2.40 24.67
C PRO A 139 -26.54 -3.58 24.90
N ALA A 140 -25.23 -3.33 24.76
CA ALA A 140 -24.19 -4.32 25.00
C ALA A 140 -24.29 -4.90 26.41
N VAL A 141 -24.66 -6.16 26.53
CA VAL A 141 -24.66 -6.88 27.82
C VAL A 141 -23.23 -7.23 28.15
N ALA A 142 -22.66 -6.51 29.10
CA ALA A 142 -21.37 -6.85 29.69
C ALA A 142 -21.51 -8.19 30.46
N ALA A 143 -20.76 -9.21 30.00
CA ALA A 143 -20.70 -10.48 30.68
C ALA A 143 -20.08 -10.31 32.09
N LYS A 144 -20.88 -10.55 33.13
CA LYS A 144 -20.42 -10.66 34.51
C LYS A 144 -19.66 -11.98 34.68
N ASN A 145 -18.37 -11.96 34.56
CA ASN A 145 -17.52 -13.06 35.03
C ASN A 145 -17.09 -12.78 36.48
N LYS A 146 -17.60 -13.61 37.40
CA LYS A 146 -17.17 -13.72 38.78
C LYS A 146 -15.82 -14.45 38.79
N ALA A 147 -14.73 -13.74 39.13
CA ALA A 147 -13.44 -14.35 39.45
C ALA A 147 -13.31 -14.55 40.94
N PRO A 148 -12.68 -15.62 41.42
CA PRO A 148 -12.45 -15.82 42.86
C PRO A 148 -11.28 -14.97 43.37
N ALA A 149 -11.48 -14.43 44.56
CA ALA A 149 -10.56 -13.56 45.26
C ALA A 149 -9.25 -14.24 45.65
N ARG A 150 -8.12 -13.54 45.47
CA ARG A 150 -6.90 -13.72 46.29
C ARG A 150 -6.25 -12.38 46.58
N ASN A 151 -6.32 -12.05 47.82
CA ASN A 151 -5.57 -11.19 48.75
C ASN A 151 -4.52 -10.18 48.22
N ALA A 152 -4.73 -8.97 48.73
CA ALA A 152 -3.90 -7.78 48.74
C ALA A 152 -2.66 -7.89 49.69
N PRO A 153 -1.78 -6.84 49.91
CA PRO A 153 -2.04 -5.40 49.80
C PRO A 153 -0.94 -4.48 49.22
N ALA A 154 -1.35 -3.34 48.75
CA ALA A 154 -0.97 -1.94 48.85
C ALA A 154 0.54 -1.48 48.92
N PRO A 155 0.90 -0.20 48.65
CA PRO A 155 0.09 1.00 48.81
C PRO A 155 0.07 2.03 47.65
N ALA A 156 -0.89 2.92 47.78
CA ALA A 156 -1.18 4.06 46.93
C ALA A 156 -0.16 5.20 47.00
N VAL A 157 0.04 5.89 45.86
CA VAL A 157 0.42 7.31 45.85
C VAL A 157 -0.60 8.05 44.98
N ALA A 158 -1.33 8.92 45.60
CA ALA A 158 -2.29 9.83 44.98
C ALA A 158 -1.55 10.99 44.32
N ALA A 159 -1.85 11.26 43.03
CA ALA A 159 -1.64 12.55 42.45
C ALA A 159 -2.97 13.08 41.94
N LYS A 160 -3.51 14.07 42.64
CA LYS A 160 -4.60 14.92 42.21
C LYS A 160 -4.10 15.78 41.05
N ASN A 161 -4.87 15.82 39.97
CA ASN A 161 -4.87 16.96 39.08
C ASN A 161 -6.31 17.29 38.70
N GLU A 162 -6.76 18.36 39.31
CA GLU A 162 -8.01 19.04 39.00
C GLU A 162 -7.91 19.72 37.63
N ALA A 163 -8.92 19.57 36.81
CA ALA A 163 -9.13 20.37 35.63
C ALA A 163 -9.90 21.65 35.99
N PRO A 164 -9.50 22.82 35.54
CA PRO A 164 -10.34 23.99 35.64
C PRO A 164 -11.27 24.10 34.43
N ALA A 165 -12.55 24.11 34.71
CA ALA A 165 -13.57 24.60 33.81
C ALA A 165 -13.43 26.08 33.58
N ARG A 166 -13.43 26.52 32.31
CA ARG A 166 -13.70 27.93 31.97
C ARG A 166 -14.62 28.00 30.77
N ASN A 167 -15.87 28.26 31.07
CA ASN A 167 -16.83 28.92 30.18
C ASN A 167 -16.60 30.41 30.29
N ALA A 168 -16.32 31.10 29.16
CA ALA A 168 -16.63 32.50 28.99
C ALA A 168 -16.89 32.76 27.50
N PRO A 169 -17.95 33.49 27.12
CA PRO A 169 -18.31 33.75 25.74
C PRO A 169 -17.44 34.88 25.16
N ALA A 170 -17.07 34.75 23.89
CA ALA A 170 -16.38 35.76 23.11
C ALA A 170 -17.34 36.92 22.78
N PRO A 171 -16.85 38.17 22.79
CA PRO A 171 -17.68 39.34 22.47
C PRO A 171 -17.94 39.44 20.96
N ALA A 172 -19.16 39.88 20.65
CA ALA A 172 -19.65 40.17 19.32
C ALA A 172 -18.90 41.37 18.71
N VAL A 173 -18.41 41.19 17.48
CA VAL A 173 -17.89 42.28 16.65
C VAL A 173 -19.01 42.80 15.78
N THR A 174 -19.42 44.04 15.99
CA THR A 174 -20.35 44.78 15.16
C THR A 174 -19.70 45.17 13.82
N PRO A 175 -20.47 45.17 12.72
CA PRO A 175 -19.94 45.60 11.41
C PRO A 175 -19.85 47.15 11.32
N ARG A 176 -18.75 47.62 10.83
CA ARG A 176 -18.52 49.05 10.55
C ARG A 176 -18.68 49.32 9.06
N ASN A 177 -19.48 50.32 8.80
CA ASN A 177 -20.02 50.86 7.56
C ASN A 177 -19.07 51.00 6.38
N GLU A 178 -19.70 50.87 5.22
CA GLU A 178 -19.30 51.20 3.85
C GLU A 178 -18.82 52.62 3.68
N ALA A 179 -17.90 52.84 2.76
CA ALA A 179 -17.69 54.10 2.04
C ALA A 179 -17.32 53.76 0.57
N PRO A 180 -17.62 54.65 -0.38
CA PRO A 180 -18.22 54.28 -1.65
C PRO A 180 -17.23 54.03 -2.80
N ALA A 181 -17.73 53.28 -3.79
CA ALA A 181 -17.10 52.98 -5.05
C ALA A 181 -16.69 54.23 -5.86
N SER A 182 -15.47 54.24 -6.36
CA SER A 182 -15.04 55.04 -7.46
C SER A 182 -14.68 54.18 -8.66
N THR A 183 -15.45 54.36 -9.73
CA THR A 183 -15.28 53.81 -11.08
C THR A 183 -14.02 54.36 -11.72
N PRO A 184 -13.17 53.54 -12.35
CA PRO A 184 -12.23 54.05 -13.33
C PRO A 184 -12.79 53.87 -14.75
N THR A 185 -12.84 54.98 -15.44
CA THR A 185 -13.08 55.21 -16.85
C THR A 185 -12.15 54.40 -17.73
N SER A 186 -12.74 53.86 -18.80
CA SER A 186 -12.05 53.22 -19.93
C SER A 186 -11.27 54.24 -20.75
N GLU A 187 -9.96 54.05 -20.88
CA GLU A 187 -9.20 54.66 -21.99
C GLU A 187 -8.63 53.58 -22.90
N LYS A 188 -8.92 53.77 -24.18
CA LYS A 188 -8.53 52.94 -25.31
C LYS A 188 -7.11 53.36 -25.74
N PRO A 189 -6.15 52.44 -25.98
CA PRO A 189 -4.86 52.79 -26.58
C PRO A 189 -5.01 52.98 -28.12
N PRO A 190 -4.17 53.82 -28.71
CA PRO A 190 -4.26 54.17 -30.15
C PRO A 190 -3.59 53.10 -31.02
N GLU A 191 -4.19 52.89 -32.20
CA GLU A 191 -3.60 52.25 -33.38
C GLU A 191 -2.45 53.07 -33.93
N ASN A 192 -1.31 52.45 -34.25
CA ASN A 192 -0.50 52.89 -35.39
C ASN A 192 0.41 51.78 -35.90
N ALA A 193 0.13 51.34 -37.05
CA ALA A 193 0.79 51.35 -38.35
C ALA A 193 2.24 50.86 -38.45
N GLY A 194 2.41 49.73 -39.14
CA GLY A 194 3.31 49.57 -40.26
C GLY A 194 4.80 49.30 -39.98
N ALA A 195 5.22 48.07 -40.18
CA ALA A 195 6.52 47.75 -40.81
C ALA A 195 6.50 46.33 -41.39
N SER A 196 6.96 46.23 -42.61
CA SER A 196 7.06 45.06 -43.47
C SER A 196 8.17 44.04 -43.07
N PRO A 197 8.27 42.87 -43.76
CA PRO A 197 8.70 41.61 -43.20
C PRO A 197 10.21 41.41 -43.32
N GLY A 198 10.80 40.93 -42.22
CA GLY A 198 12.16 40.48 -42.16
C GLY A 198 12.25 39.02 -41.75
N ALA A 199 12.81 38.22 -42.65
CA ALA A 199 13.46 36.92 -42.51
C ALA A 199 12.98 36.00 -41.38
N ALA A 200 12.25 34.98 -41.75
CA ALA A 200 12.04 33.78 -40.95
C ALA A 200 13.40 33.11 -40.66
N MET A 201 13.86 33.20 -39.42
CA MET A 201 14.81 32.25 -38.89
C MET A 201 14.06 30.99 -38.51
N GLU A 202 14.27 29.92 -39.26
CA GLU A 202 13.87 28.56 -38.91
C GLU A 202 14.41 28.22 -37.53
N ALA A 203 13.50 28.05 -36.56
CA ALA A 203 13.83 27.45 -35.29
C ALA A 203 14.21 25.97 -35.50
N PRO A 204 15.26 25.46 -34.87
CA PRO A 204 15.58 24.04 -34.98
C PRO A 204 14.45 23.23 -34.37
N GLN A 205 13.75 22.47 -35.20
CA GLN A 205 12.83 21.42 -34.80
C GLN A 205 13.64 20.30 -34.15
N THR A 206 13.83 20.36 -32.85
CA THR A 206 14.14 19.19 -32.04
C THR A 206 12.91 18.86 -31.23
N SER A 207 11.89 18.31 -31.88
CA SER A 207 10.88 17.51 -31.20
C SER A 207 11.51 16.18 -30.79
N GLN A 208 12.34 16.18 -29.75
CA GLN A 208 12.53 14.99 -28.95
C GLN A 208 11.24 14.80 -28.16
N THR A 209 10.32 14.03 -28.74
CA THR A 209 9.20 13.45 -28.00
C THR A 209 9.76 12.72 -26.80
N ALA A 210 9.52 13.26 -25.60
CA ALA A 210 9.79 12.58 -24.35
C ALA A 210 9.24 11.15 -24.45
N ALA A 211 10.08 10.18 -24.15
CA ALA A 211 9.64 8.80 -24.05
C ALA A 211 8.43 8.76 -23.10
N PRO A 212 7.33 8.10 -23.46
CA PRO A 212 6.16 8.06 -22.60
C PRO A 212 6.55 7.46 -21.26
N LEU A 213 6.10 8.11 -20.17
CA LEU A 213 5.96 7.44 -18.88
C LEU A 213 5.33 6.10 -19.16
N TYR A 214 5.82 5.05 -18.60
CA TYR A 214 5.41 3.66 -18.67
C TYR A 214 3.96 3.47 -19.15
N GLU A 215 3.60 4.14 -20.26
CA GLU A 215 2.45 3.79 -21.07
C GLU A 215 2.84 2.49 -21.74
N GLN A 216 2.24 1.40 -21.26
CA GLN A 216 2.19 0.18 -22.05
C GLN A 216 1.88 0.60 -23.48
N LYS A 217 2.75 0.26 -24.44
CA LYS A 217 2.32 0.24 -25.84
C LYS A 217 0.93 -0.38 -25.84
N PRO A 218 -0.08 0.24 -26.46
CA PRO A 218 -1.41 -0.34 -26.48
C PRO A 218 -1.25 -1.75 -27.00
N VAL A 219 -1.30 -2.71 -26.08
CA VAL A 219 -1.37 -4.11 -26.44
C VAL A 219 -2.68 -4.24 -27.20
N ALA A 220 -2.65 -4.92 -28.34
CA ALA A 220 -3.81 -5.15 -29.17
C ALA A 220 -5.04 -5.39 -28.29
N ALA A 221 -6.10 -4.64 -28.52
CA ALA A 221 -7.29 -4.44 -27.74
C ALA A 221 -7.79 -5.69 -26.99
N GLY A 222 -7.16 -6.01 -25.86
CA GLY A 222 -7.58 -7.09 -24.99
C GLY A 222 -8.65 -6.61 -24.02
N LYS A 223 -9.58 -7.51 -23.68
CA LYS A 223 -10.58 -7.25 -22.64
C LYS A 223 -10.10 -7.77 -21.30
N TYR A 224 -10.52 -7.08 -20.26
CA TYR A 224 -10.30 -7.46 -18.87
C TYR A 224 -11.44 -8.34 -18.39
N ASN A 225 -11.11 -9.54 -17.92
CA ASN A 225 -12.10 -10.55 -17.51
C ASN A 225 -12.50 -10.42 -16.04
N GLY A 226 -11.69 -9.74 -15.24
CA GLY A 226 -11.80 -9.76 -13.80
C GLY A 226 -11.22 -11.04 -13.17
N PRO A 227 -10.96 -11.02 -11.85
CA PRO A 227 -10.27 -12.11 -11.15
C PRO A 227 -11.08 -13.42 -11.13
N GLY A 228 -12.41 -13.34 -11.32
CA GLY A 228 -13.28 -14.52 -11.46
C GLY A 228 -12.87 -15.45 -12.59
N GLY A 229 -12.32 -14.91 -13.69
CA GLY A 229 -11.77 -15.68 -14.82
C GLY A 229 -10.55 -16.53 -14.44
N CYS A 230 -9.85 -16.21 -13.34
CA CYS A 230 -8.67 -16.93 -12.86
C CYS A 230 -8.99 -17.89 -11.69
N ALA A 231 -10.19 -17.81 -11.09
CA ALA A 231 -10.55 -18.35 -9.78
C ALA A 231 -10.86 -19.86 -9.75
N ALA A 232 -10.89 -20.56 -10.90
CA ALA A 232 -11.18 -22.00 -10.91
C ALA A 232 -10.14 -22.78 -10.10
N SER A 233 -10.56 -23.76 -9.32
CA SER A 233 -9.69 -24.58 -8.46
C SER A 233 -8.63 -25.39 -9.22
N SER A 234 -8.87 -25.66 -10.49
CA SER A 234 -7.92 -26.30 -11.41
C SER A 234 -6.91 -25.29 -12.01
N CYS A 235 -7.16 -23.99 -11.85
CA CYS A 235 -6.32 -22.91 -12.37
C CYS A 235 -5.58 -22.21 -11.21
N HIS A 236 -6.09 -21.08 -10.68
CA HIS A 236 -5.45 -20.29 -9.61
C HIS A 236 -6.24 -20.24 -8.29
N GLY A 237 -7.40 -20.91 -8.22
CA GLY A 237 -8.32 -20.88 -7.07
C GLY A 237 -8.26 -22.10 -6.16
N SER A 238 -7.20 -22.92 -6.22
CA SER A 238 -7.02 -24.03 -5.26
C SER A 238 -6.91 -23.50 -3.84
N VAL A 239 -7.47 -24.21 -2.86
CA VAL A 239 -7.38 -23.86 -1.44
C VAL A 239 -5.96 -24.07 -0.89
N GLN A 240 -5.27 -25.11 -1.39
CA GLN A 240 -3.91 -25.44 -0.98
C GLN A 240 -2.94 -25.28 -2.16
N PRO A 241 -1.71 -24.83 -1.89
CA PRO A 241 -0.70 -24.72 -2.93
C PRO A 241 -0.32 -26.09 -3.48
N LYS A 242 -0.14 -26.18 -4.80
CA LYS A 242 0.37 -27.38 -5.46
C LYS A 242 1.88 -27.29 -5.64
N THR A 243 2.59 -28.27 -5.10
CA THR A 243 4.06 -28.34 -5.18
C THR A 243 4.55 -28.95 -6.50
N THR A 244 3.73 -29.77 -7.14
CA THR A 244 4.08 -30.53 -8.37
C THR A 244 3.90 -29.74 -9.67
N THR A 245 3.30 -28.55 -9.62
CA THR A 245 3.05 -27.67 -10.76
C THR A 245 4.04 -26.52 -10.82
N ARG A 246 4.19 -25.88 -11.99
CA ARG A 246 5.07 -24.71 -12.20
C ARG A 246 4.62 -23.45 -11.46
N ILE A 247 3.36 -23.42 -11.02
CA ILE A 247 2.71 -22.36 -10.24
C ILE A 247 2.08 -22.98 -9.00
N PHE A 248 1.69 -22.20 -8.02
CA PHE A 248 1.02 -22.72 -6.81
C PHE A 248 -0.42 -23.15 -7.06
N GLN A 249 -1.09 -22.62 -8.07
CA GLN A 249 -2.52 -22.81 -8.39
C GLN A 249 -3.46 -22.33 -7.25
N ASN A 250 -2.98 -21.54 -6.31
CA ASN A 250 -3.79 -20.90 -5.25
C ASN A 250 -3.58 -19.39 -5.19
N GLU A 251 -3.06 -18.79 -6.25
CA GLU A 251 -2.72 -17.37 -6.36
C GLU A 251 -3.96 -16.47 -6.12
N TYR A 252 -5.10 -16.84 -6.71
CA TYR A 252 -6.38 -16.16 -6.46
C TYR A 252 -6.80 -16.25 -5.00
N THR A 253 -6.65 -17.43 -4.39
CA THR A 253 -7.03 -17.67 -2.99
C THR A 253 -6.16 -16.84 -2.03
N ILE A 254 -4.86 -16.73 -2.32
CA ILE A 254 -3.94 -15.86 -1.57
C ILE A 254 -4.37 -14.40 -1.72
N TRP A 255 -4.57 -13.93 -2.96
CA TRP A 255 -4.95 -12.56 -3.24
C TRP A 255 -6.25 -12.17 -2.52
N ILE A 256 -7.33 -12.92 -2.70
CA ILE A 256 -8.63 -12.56 -2.11
C ILE A 256 -8.63 -12.61 -0.58
N ALA A 257 -7.87 -13.53 0.03
CA ALA A 257 -7.84 -13.73 1.47
C ALA A 257 -6.86 -12.79 2.20
N GLN A 258 -5.70 -12.52 1.63
CA GLN A 258 -4.57 -11.91 2.33
C GLN A 258 -4.12 -10.59 1.73
N ASP A 259 -4.26 -10.37 0.42
CA ASP A 259 -3.74 -9.18 -0.23
C ASP A 259 -4.64 -7.96 0.03
N LYS A 260 -4.01 -6.85 0.43
CA LYS A 260 -4.70 -5.57 0.64
C LYS A 260 -5.28 -5.00 -0.66
N HIS A 261 -4.68 -5.33 -1.81
CA HIS A 261 -5.14 -4.92 -3.12
C HIS A 261 -6.57 -5.41 -3.42
N ALA A 262 -6.93 -6.62 -3.01
CA ALA A 262 -8.28 -7.15 -3.15
C ALA A 262 -9.35 -6.32 -2.41
N ARG A 263 -8.94 -5.50 -1.44
CA ARG A 263 -9.84 -4.67 -0.62
C ARG A 263 -9.73 -3.18 -0.98
N ALA A 264 -8.96 -2.85 -2.01
CA ALA A 264 -8.70 -1.45 -2.38
C ALA A 264 -9.99 -0.69 -2.73
N PHE A 265 -10.94 -1.33 -3.42
CA PHE A 265 -12.26 -0.75 -3.68
C PHE A 265 -13.08 -0.56 -2.39
N ASN A 266 -13.00 -1.52 -1.47
CA ASN A 266 -13.81 -1.47 -0.25
C ASN A 266 -13.44 -0.28 0.66
N VAL A 267 -12.17 0.17 0.65
CA VAL A 267 -11.77 1.33 1.45
C VAL A 267 -12.44 2.62 0.99
N LEU A 268 -12.84 2.72 -0.28
CA LEU A 268 -13.56 3.87 -0.81
C LEU A 268 -14.97 4.06 -0.22
N GLN A 269 -15.48 3.03 0.46
CA GLN A 269 -16.82 3.02 1.07
C GLN A 269 -16.78 3.28 2.58
N ASN A 270 -15.59 3.43 3.19
CA ASN A 270 -15.46 3.68 4.61
C ASN A 270 -15.69 5.18 4.96
N ASN A 271 -15.89 5.47 6.24
CA ASN A 271 -16.17 6.83 6.71
C ASN A 271 -15.04 7.83 6.43
N VAL A 272 -13.77 7.37 6.40
CA VAL A 272 -12.62 8.22 6.10
C VAL A 272 -12.68 8.65 4.64
N SER A 273 -12.85 7.70 3.72
CA SER A 273 -12.95 8.00 2.29
C SER A 273 -14.17 8.86 1.95
N LEU A 274 -15.33 8.60 2.60
CA LEU A 274 -16.51 9.45 2.44
C LEU A 274 -16.28 10.89 2.92
N ARG A 275 -15.53 11.06 4.02
CA ARG A 275 -15.10 12.38 4.49
C ARG A 275 -14.17 13.06 3.48
N ILE A 276 -13.16 12.36 2.97
CA ILE A 276 -12.25 12.87 1.93
C ILE A 276 -13.07 13.33 0.71
N GLY A 277 -14.00 12.49 0.24
CA GLY A 277 -14.85 12.83 -0.91
C GLY A 277 -15.70 14.09 -0.69
N ARG A 278 -16.19 14.34 0.54
CA ARG A 278 -16.91 15.58 0.87
C ARG A 278 -15.99 16.80 0.88
N ILE A 279 -14.80 16.68 1.48
CA ILE A 279 -13.82 17.79 1.53
C ILE A 279 -13.38 18.16 0.11
N LEU A 280 -13.13 17.17 -0.74
CA LEU A 280 -12.74 17.37 -2.16
C LEU A 280 -13.91 17.78 -3.06
N ASN A 281 -15.13 17.87 -2.53
CA ASN A 281 -16.35 18.17 -3.29
C ASN A 281 -16.47 17.32 -4.57
N LEU A 282 -16.31 16.00 -4.47
CA LEU A 282 -16.27 15.11 -5.64
C LEU A 282 -17.61 15.01 -6.40
N GLY A 283 -18.72 15.51 -5.85
CA GLY A 283 -20.06 15.41 -6.44
C GLY A 283 -20.62 13.98 -6.50
N LYS A 284 -19.80 12.97 -6.24
CA LYS A 284 -20.14 11.54 -6.22
C LYS A 284 -19.41 10.85 -5.06
N PRO A 285 -19.94 9.73 -4.53
CA PRO A 285 -19.18 8.91 -3.58
C PRO A 285 -17.81 8.49 -4.14
N PRO A 286 -16.76 8.37 -3.30
CA PRO A 286 -15.42 7.96 -3.77
C PRO A 286 -15.42 6.66 -4.60
N ALA A 287 -16.28 5.69 -4.25
CA ALA A 287 -16.45 4.43 -5.00
C ALA A 287 -17.08 4.60 -6.40
N GLN A 288 -17.47 5.81 -6.78
CA GLN A 288 -18.02 6.16 -8.12
C GLN A 288 -17.19 7.26 -8.80
N SER A 289 -16.17 7.78 -8.12
CA SER A 289 -15.34 8.86 -8.64
C SER A 289 -14.12 8.30 -9.39
N PRO A 290 -13.93 8.65 -10.68
CA PRO A 290 -12.73 8.26 -11.43
C PRO A 290 -11.44 8.66 -10.71
N ARG A 291 -11.39 9.82 -10.03
CA ARG A 291 -10.24 10.29 -9.26
C ARG A 291 -9.75 9.29 -8.20
N CYS A 292 -10.66 8.46 -7.67
CA CYS A 292 -10.35 7.43 -6.69
C CYS A 292 -10.17 6.04 -7.34
N LEU A 293 -11.08 5.71 -8.27
CA LEU A 293 -11.17 4.38 -8.88
C LEU A 293 -9.92 3.99 -9.67
N VAL A 294 -9.24 4.96 -10.31
CA VAL A 294 -8.03 4.72 -11.12
C VAL A 294 -6.90 4.04 -10.34
N CYS A 295 -6.85 4.17 -9.01
CA CYS A 295 -5.88 3.50 -8.14
C CYS A 295 -6.52 2.41 -7.26
N HIS A 296 -7.81 2.52 -6.94
CA HIS A 296 -8.48 1.63 -6.01
C HIS A 296 -9.30 0.52 -6.68
N SER A 297 -9.27 0.44 -8.01
CA SER A 297 -9.94 -0.60 -8.81
C SER A 297 -9.22 -0.83 -10.13
N LEU A 298 -9.64 -1.84 -10.86
CA LEU A 298 -9.35 -1.97 -12.29
C LEU A 298 -10.32 -1.07 -13.07
N TYR A 299 -9.95 0.22 -13.20
CA TYR A 299 -10.81 1.21 -13.83
C TYR A 299 -10.49 1.35 -15.32
N VAL A 300 -11.31 0.75 -16.16
CA VAL A 300 -11.15 0.68 -17.62
C VAL A 300 -12.46 1.02 -18.32
N THR A 301 -12.41 1.36 -19.62
CA THR A 301 -13.60 1.72 -20.37
C THR A 301 -14.54 0.53 -20.56
N PRO A 302 -15.85 0.74 -20.77
CA PRO A 302 -16.82 -0.35 -20.99
C PRO A 302 -16.42 -1.29 -22.12
N GLU A 303 -15.80 -0.79 -23.19
CA GLU A 303 -15.36 -1.57 -24.35
C GLU A 303 -14.24 -2.56 -23.98
N GLN A 304 -13.44 -2.22 -22.99
CA GLN A 304 -12.36 -3.05 -22.47
C GLN A 304 -12.83 -4.09 -21.46
N GLN A 305 -14.09 -4.03 -21.02
CA GLN A 305 -14.65 -4.97 -20.06
C GLN A 305 -15.19 -6.21 -20.74
N ALA A 306 -14.86 -7.39 -20.22
CA ALA A 306 -15.54 -8.63 -20.56
C ALA A 306 -16.81 -8.80 -19.70
N GLN A 307 -17.64 -9.76 -20.04
CA GLN A 307 -18.92 -10.00 -19.34
C GLN A 307 -18.77 -10.31 -17.84
N THR A 308 -17.63 -10.89 -17.44
CA THR A 308 -17.34 -11.29 -16.05
C THR A 308 -16.62 -10.23 -15.24
N PHE A 309 -16.37 -9.06 -15.83
CA PHE A 309 -15.69 -7.96 -15.19
C PHE A 309 -16.57 -7.29 -14.12
N GLU A 310 -16.02 -7.06 -12.93
CA GLU A 310 -16.65 -6.31 -11.86
C GLU A 310 -15.71 -5.23 -11.30
N LEU A 311 -16.16 -3.98 -11.31
CA LEU A 311 -15.40 -2.84 -10.78
C LEU A 311 -15.09 -2.99 -9.27
N GLY A 312 -15.96 -3.67 -8.54
CA GLY A 312 -15.87 -3.91 -7.10
C GLY A 312 -14.75 -4.87 -6.66
N ASP A 313 -14.10 -5.55 -7.57
CA ASP A 313 -13.03 -6.52 -7.28
C ASP A 313 -11.73 -5.87 -6.78
N GLY A 314 -11.66 -4.54 -6.75
CA GLY A 314 -10.49 -3.81 -6.28
C GLY A 314 -9.33 -3.85 -7.28
N VAL A 315 -8.11 -3.81 -6.78
CA VAL A 315 -6.90 -3.99 -7.60
C VAL A 315 -6.64 -5.48 -7.73
N SER A 316 -6.98 -6.01 -8.90
CA SER A 316 -7.02 -7.46 -9.15
C SER A 316 -5.85 -7.94 -10.03
N CYS A 317 -5.87 -9.22 -10.40
CA CYS A 317 -4.82 -9.87 -11.19
C CYS A 317 -4.41 -9.06 -12.42
N GLU A 318 -5.39 -8.59 -13.19
CA GLU A 318 -5.15 -7.91 -14.45
C GLU A 318 -4.68 -6.46 -14.31
N ASN A 319 -4.77 -5.86 -13.11
CA ASN A 319 -4.08 -4.58 -12.85
C ASN A 319 -2.56 -4.72 -13.01
N CYS A 320 -2.03 -5.89 -12.59
CA CYS A 320 -0.61 -6.20 -12.69
C CYS A 320 -0.26 -6.97 -13.96
N HIS A 321 -1.09 -7.96 -14.35
CA HIS A 321 -0.80 -8.89 -15.44
C HIS A 321 -1.37 -8.46 -16.81
N GLY A 322 -2.09 -7.33 -16.88
CA GLY A 322 -2.69 -6.84 -18.12
C GLY A 322 -3.94 -7.60 -18.56
N PRO A 323 -4.62 -7.15 -19.66
CA PRO A 323 -5.87 -7.72 -20.13
C PRO A 323 -5.70 -9.18 -20.54
N ALA A 324 -6.49 -10.08 -19.93
CA ALA A 324 -6.26 -11.51 -20.06
C ALA A 324 -6.94 -12.14 -21.28
N SER A 325 -7.86 -11.48 -21.96
CA SER A 325 -8.66 -12.12 -23.03
C SER A 325 -7.84 -12.74 -24.15
N GLY A 326 -6.65 -12.18 -24.47
CA GLY A 326 -5.79 -12.71 -25.52
C GLY A 326 -4.96 -13.94 -25.11
N TRP A 327 -4.59 -14.06 -23.84
CA TRP A 327 -3.68 -15.09 -23.35
C TRP A 327 -4.31 -16.06 -22.34
N LEU A 328 -5.51 -15.79 -21.82
CA LEU A 328 -6.18 -16.61 -20.80
C LEU A 328 -6.34 -18.09 -21.22
N GLY A 329 -6.80 -18.37 -22.42
CA GLY A 329 -6.89 -19.73 -22.94
C GLY A 329 -5.51 -20.32 -23.28
N PRO A 330 -4.72 -19.66 -24.15
CA PRO A 330 -3.44 -20.17 -24.61
C PRO A 330 -2.44 -20.52 -23.52
N HIS A 331 -2.33 -19.73 -22.43
CA HIS A 331 -1.33 -19.96 -21.37
C HIS A 331 -1.54 -21.27 -20.58
N THR A 332 -2.70 -21.91 -20.71
CA THR A 332 -2.98 -23.20 -20.07
C THR A 332 -2.35 -24.38 -20.82
N THR A 333 -1.83 -24.17 -22.03
CA THR A 333 -1.20 -25.19 -22.85
C THR A 333 0.08 -25.71 -22.19
N LYS A 334 0.26 -27.02 -22.21
CA LYS A 334 1.47 -27.67 -21.66
C LYS A 334 2.73 -27.10 -22.33
N ASN A 335 3.74 -26.80 -21.54
CA ASN A 335 5.02 -26.21 -21.97
C ASN A 335 4.89 -24.85 -22.67
N TRP A 336 3.83 -24.08 -22.39
CA TRP A 336 3.66 -22.74 -22.92
C TRP A 336 4.73 -21.80 -22.33
N PRO A 337 5.50 -21.11 -23.17
CA PRO A 337 6.50 -20.15 -22.68
C PRO A 337 5.87 -18.82 -22.30
N HIS A 338 6.43 -18.16 -21.28
CA HIS A 338 5.96 -16.88 -20.76
C HIS A 338 5.95 -15.77 -21.84
N GLU A 339 6.98 -15.76 -22.68
CA GLU A 339 7.17 -14.78 -23.75
C GLU A 339 6.00 -14.74 -24.74
N LYS A 340 5.37 -15.89 -24.99
CA LYS A 340 4.15 -15.96 -25.81
C LYS A 340 2.95 -15.29 -25.13
N SER A 341 2.83 -15.40 -23.80
CA SER A 341 1.79 -14.66 -23.07
C SER A 341 2.04 -13.17 -23.16
N VAL A 342 3.29 -12.73 -23.03
CA VAL A 342 3.67 -11.31 -23.18
C VAL A 342 3.35 -10.81 -24.59
N GLN A 343 3.64 -11.58 -25.63
CA GLN A 343 3.27 -11.27 -27.02
C GLN A 343 1.75 -11.14 -27.22
N LEU A 344 0.96 -11.88 -26.44
CA LEU A 344 -0.52 -11.84 -26.46
C LEU A 344 -1.12 -10.83 -25.51
N GLY A 345 -0.28 -10.00 -24.85
CA GLY A 345 -0.74 -8.89 -24.05
C GLY A 345 -0.61 -9.05 -22.53
N MET A 346 -0.03 -10.13 -22.06
CA MET A 346 0.36 -10.22 -20.65
C MET A 346 1.44 -9.18 -20.34
N TYR A 347 1.27 -8.46 -19.26
CA TYR A 347 2.30 -7.55 -18.78
C TYR A 347 3.41 -8.33 -18.07
N ASP A 348 4.66 -8.10 -18.49
CA ASP A 348 5.81 -8.82 -17.94
C ASP A 348 6.27 -8.25 -16.58
N THR A 349 5.68 -8.76 -15.52
CA THR A 349 6.09 -8.44 -14.14
C THR A 349 7.35 -9.19 -13.68
N ARG A 350 7.93 -10.08 -14.48
CA ARG A 350 9.22 -10.73 -14.18
C ARG A 350 10.39 -9.78 -14.39
N ASN A 351 10.27 -8.90 -15.35
CA ASN A 351 11.21 -7.81 -15.55
C ASN A 351 11.07 -6.80 -14.40
N LEU A 352 12.16 -6.48 -13.70
CA LEU A 352 12.15 -5.61 -12.51
C LEU A 352 11.77 -4.17 -12.83
N GLU A 353 12.22 -3.65 -13.96
CA GLU A 353 11.88 -2.32 -14.42
C GLU A 353 10.37 -2.22 -14.70
N ASN A 354 9.81 -3.19 -15.44
CA ASN A 354 8.39 -3.27 -15.71
C ASN A 354 7.57 -3.41 -14.42
N ARG A 355 7.99 -4.29 -13.52
CA ARG A 355 7.33 -4.48 -12.21
C ARG A 355 7.29 -3.18 -11.43
N THR A 356 8.43 -2.51 -11.31
CA THR A 356 8.54 -1.22 -10.60
C THR A 356 7.61 -0.19 -11.23
N GLY A 357 7.71 0.01 -12.55
CA GLY A 357 6.84 0.95 -13.27
C GLY A 357 5.36 0.66 -13.05
N LYS A 358 4.97 -0.62 -13.06
CA LYS A 358 3.57 -1.03 -12.80
C LYS A 358 3.11 -0.63 -11.39
N CYS A 359 3.90 -0.90 -10.36
CA CYS A 359 3.58 -0.51 -8.99
C CYS A 359 3.47 1.02 -8.87
N LEU A 360 4.40 1.73 -9.48
CA LEU A 360 4.46 3.19 -9.44
C LEU A 360 3.27 3.88 -10.12
N THR A 361 2.55 3.21 -11.02
CA THR A 361 1.33 3.81 -11.60
C THR A 361 0.31 4.24 -10.54
N CYS A 362 0.29 3.57 -9.37
CA CYS A 362 -0.58 3.90 -8.24
C CYS A 362 0.22 4.40 -7.02
N HIS A 363 1.41 3.84 -6.75
CA HIS A 363 2.22 4.18 -5.58
C HIS A 363 3.10 5.43 -5.74
N LEU A 364 3.13 6.02 -6.92
CA LEU A 364 3.72 7.33 -7.21
C LEU A 364 2.73 8.20 -7.97
N GLY A 365 1.96 7.58 -8.87
CA GLY A 365 1.03 8.20 -9.77
C GLY A 365 1.61 8.47 -11.16
N THR A 366 0.69 8.78 -12.08
CA THR A 366 0.97 9.15 -13.47
C THR A 366 0.33 10.52 -13.78
N ALA A 367 0.28 10.93 -15.04
CA ALA A 367 -0.43 12.13 -15.43
C ALA A 367 -1.94 12.10 -15.09
N ASP A 368 -2.56 10.90 -15.16
CA ASP A 368 -4.01 10.72 -14.98
C ASP A 368 -4.36 10.05 -13.63
N LYS A 369 -3.37 9.53 -12.92
CA LYS A 369 -3.50 8.88 -11.61
C LYS A 369 -2.56 9.57 -10.65
N PHE A 370 -3.07 10.42 -9.78
CA PHE A 370 -2.21 11.18 -8.88
C PHE A 370 -2.87 11.43 -7.53
N VAL A 371 -2.04 11.59 -6.54
CA VAL A 371 -2.38 12.19 -5.26
C VAL A 371 -1.67 13.54 -5.22
N ASP A 372 -2.44 14.60 -5.07
CA ASP A 372 -1.98 15.98 -4.98
C ASP A 372 -2.07 16.49 -3.54
N HIS A 373 -1.56 17.68 -3.32
CA HIS A 373 -1.60 18.33 -2.01
C HIS A 373 -3.04 18.50 -1.49
N GLU A 374 -4.02 18.74 -2.39
CA GLU A 374 -5.42 18.87 -2.00
C GLU A 374 -5.98 17.54 -1.45
N MET A 375 -5.65 16.41 -2.08
CA MET A 375 -6.04 15.08 -1.59
C MET A 375 -5.39 14.75 -0.25
N ILE A 376 -4.09 15.09 -0.08
CA ILE A 376 -3.37 14.90 1.19
C ILE A 376 -4.01 15.78 2.28
N ALA A 377 -4.31 17.03 2.00
CA ALA A 377 -4.98 17.95 2.91
C ALA A 377 -6.39 17.47 3.29
N ALA A 378 -7.08 16.77 2.39
CA ALA A 378 -8.38 16.15 2.68
C ALA A 378 -8.28 14.89 3.56
N GLY A 379 -7.07 14.35 3.77
CA GLY A 379 -6.78 13.21 4.64
C GLY A 379 -6.38 11.93 3.90
N HIS A 380 -6.08 11.98 2.59
CA HIS A 380 -5.47 10.87 1.88
C HIS A 380 -3.98 10.76 2.31
N PRO A 381 -3.46 9.56 2.58
CA PRO A 381 -2.03 9.40 2.85
C PRO A 381 -1.18 9.88 1.66
N ASP A 382 0.01 10.41 1.94
CA ASP A 382 1.01 10.59 0.90
C ASP A 382 1.43 9.26 0.28
N LEU A 383 1.93 9.29 -0.96
CA LEU A 383 2.36 8.09 -1.67
C LEU A 383 3.84 7.82 -1.40
N THR A 384 4.08 6.74 -0.68
CA THR A 384 5.42 6.22 -0.44
C THR A 384 5.59 4.84 -1.08
N PHE A 385 6.81 4.51 -1.50
CA PHE A 385 7.09 3.24 -2.15
C PHE A 385 8.57 2.87 -2.03
N GLU A 386 8.85 1.60 -1.87
CA GLU A 386 10.13 0.94 -2.10
C GLU A 386 9.84 -0.50 -2.58
N LEU A 387 10.41 -0.88 -3.72
CA LEU A 387 10.03 -2.10 -4.44
C LEU A 387 10.20 -3.37 -3.60
N THR A 388 11.35 -3.54 -2.96
CA THR A 388 11.69 -4.79 -2.25
C THR A 388 10.84 -4.96 -1.00
N LEU A 389 10.69 -3.90 -0.21
CA LEU A 389 9.87 -3.95 1.00
C LEU A 389 8.39 -4.13 0.67
N PHE A 390 7.88 -3.44 -0.35
CA PHE A 390 6.49 -3.60 -0.79
C PHE A 390 6.22 -5.00 -1.36
N THR A 391 7.19 -5.57 -2.11
CA THR A 391 7.11 -6.97 -2.56
C THR A 391 7.16 -7.94 -1.38
N PHE A 392 7.97 -7.66 -0.35
CA PHE A 392 8.06 -8.50 0.85
C PHE A 392 6.75 -8.52 1.66
N VAL A 393 6.04 -7.39 1.79
CA VAL A 393 4.77 -7.35 2.53
C VAL A 393 3.56 -7.79 1.70
N MET A 394 3.70 -7.88 0.39
CA MET A 394 2.68 -8.46 -0.48
C MET A 394 2.63 -9.98 -0.28
N PRO A 395 1.44 -10.59 -0.11
CA PRO A 395 1.34 -12.04 0.04
C PRO A 395 1.96 -12.77 -1.15
N HIS A 396 2.93 -13.64 -0.85
CA HIS A 396 3.70 -14.36 -1.87
C HIS A 396 2.80 -15.33 -2.65
N HIS A 397 2.63 -15.10 -3.94
CA HIS A 397 1.75 -15.87 -4.82
C HIS A 397 2.42 -16.27 -6.16
N TRP A 398 3.75 -16.39 -6.19
CA TRP A 398 4.50 -16.77 -7.40
C TRP A 398 5.57 -17.80 -7.09
N LYS A 399 5.91 -18.59 -8.12
CA LYS A 399 7.07 -19.48 -8.15
C LYS A 399 8.00 -18.99 -9.23
N MET A 400 9.07 -18.34 -8.85
CA MET A 400 10.07 -17.80 -9.78
C MET A 400 11.46 -18.15 -9.28
N PRO A 401 12.17 -19.10 -9.90
CA PRO A 401 13.53 -19.47 -9.49
C PRO A 401 14.51 -18.29 -9.46
N GLU A 402 14.26 -17.27 -10.27
CA GLU A 402 15.06 -16.05 -10.32
C GLU A 402 14.96 -15.24 -9.02
N GLU A 403 13.81 -15.27 -8.34
CA GLU A 403 13.60 -14.59 -7.05
C GLU A 403 14.36 -15.26 -5.90
N ASP A 404 14.66 -16.56 -6.05
CA ASP A 404 15.40 -17.35 -5.06
C ASP A 404 16.92 -17.21 -5.21
N LYS A 405 17.39 -16.53 -6.26
CA LYS A 405 18.83 -16.29 -6.46
C LYS A 405 19.39 -15.40 -5.34
N PRO A 406 20.58 -15.71 -4.82
CA PRO A 406 21.26 -14.82 -3.89
C PRO A 406 21.32 -13.38 -4.43
N TRP A 407 21.09 -12.42 -3.54
CA TRP A 407 21.18 -10.99 -3.84
C TRP A 407 20.16 -10.44 -4.84
N ARG A 408 19.22 -11.26 -5.33
CA ARG A 408 18.15 -10.79 -6.23
C ARG A 408 17.35 -9.64 -5.62
N GLN A 409 17.13 -9.68 -4.31
CA GLN A 409 16.42 -8.62 -3.58
C GLN A 409 17.20 -7.29 -3.59
N VAL A 410 18.54 -7.33 -3.56
CA VAL A 410 19.39 -6.12 -3.65
C VAL A 410 19.34 -5.55 -5.05
N GLN A 411 19.39 -6.39 -6.09
CA GLN A 411 19.18 -5.97 -7.47
C GLN A 411 17.80 -5.31 -7.65
N ALA A 412 16.74 -5.94 -7.11
CA ALA A 412 15.38 -5.39 -7.16
C ALA A 412 15.29 -4.03 -6.45
N TRP A 413 15.94 -3.89 -5.29
CA TRP A 413 16.05 -2.61 -4.59
C TRP A 413 16.72 -1.55 -5.47
N GLY A 414 17.87 -1.84 -6.04
CA GLY A 414 18.61 -0.88 -6.88
C GLY A 414 17.81 -0.46 -8.11
N VAL A 415 17.24 -1.41 -8.87
CA VAL A 415 16.36 -1.11 -10.02
C VAL A 415 15.15 -0.29 -9.55
N GLY A 416 14.56 -0.65 -8.40
CA GLY A 416 13.46 0.08 -7.79
C GLY A 416 13.78 1.55 -7.52
N GLN A 417 14.97 1.86 -6.98
CA GLN A 417 15.42 3.23 -6.72
C GLN A 417 15.58 4.03 -8.03
N ALA A 418 16.24 3.46 -9.03
CA ALA A 418 16.49 4.12 -10.30
C ALA A 418 15.19 4.42 -11.07
N VAL A 419 14.29 3.43 -11.18
CA VAL A 419 12.99 3.60 -11.85
C VAL A 419 12.11 4.58 -11.09
N GLN A 420 12.10 4.55 -9.74
CA GLN A 420 11.32 5.46 -8.92
C GLN A 420 11.76 6.92 -9.11
N LEU A 421 13.06 7.20 -9.16
CA LEU A 421 13.56 8.54 -9.46
C LEU A 421 13.15 8.97 -10.87
N ARG A 422 13.41 8.13 -11.90
CA ARG A 422 13.02 8.40 -13.28
C ARG A 422 11.54 8.81 -13.40
N GLU A 423 10.65 8.00 -12.81
CA GLU A 423 9.21 8.25 -12.91
C GLU A 423 8.76 9.48 -12.11
N SER A 424 9.41 9.77 -10.97
CA SER A 424 9.10 11.00 -10.21
C SER A 424 9.49 12.26 -10.99
N LEU A 425 10.64 12.24 -11.67
CA LEU A 425 11.10 13.34 -12.52
C LEU A 425 10.22 13.52 -13.76
N ASN A 426 9.80 12.43 -14.39
CA ASN A 426 8.83 12.46 -15.49
C ASN A 426 7.50 13.06 -15.05
N ARG A 427 6.99 12.69 -13.87
CA ARG A 427 5.78 13.27 -13.29
C ARG A 427 5.95 14.77 -13.05
N LEU A 428 7.07 15.19 -12.46
CA LEU A 428 7.38 16.59 -12.23
C LEU A 428 7.41 17.39 -13.54
N ALA A 429 8.11 16.87 -14.57
CA ALA A 429 8.18 17.51 -15.87
C ALA A 429 6.79 17.73 -16.50
N ARG A 430 5.91 16.73 -16.45
CA ARG A 430 4.54 16.84 -16.95
C ARG A 430 3.70 17.85 -16.17
N ARG A 431 3.83 17.88 -14.85
CA ARG A 431 3.15 18.88 -14.00
C ARG A 431 3.63 20.30 -14.35
N ALA A 432 4.93 20.48 -14.42
CA ALA A 432 5.52 21.77 -14.76
C ALA A 432 5.12 22.23 -16.18
N SER A 433 5.03 21.35 -17.17
CA SER A 433 4.59 21.70 -18.53
C SER A 433 3.08 22.02 -18.63
N GLY A 434 2.30 21.74 -17.57
CA GLY A 434 0.85 21.93 -17.59
C GLY A 434 0.10 20.85 -18.39
N ALA A 435 0.71 19.71 -18.65
CA ALA A 435 0.07 18.60 -19.34
C ALA A 435 -1.23 18.21 -18.62
N ASN A 436 -2.28 17.92 -19.39
CA ASN A 436 -3.62 17.56 -18.90
C ASN A 436 -4.24 18.57 -17.91
N GLY A 437 -3.88 19.87 -18.01
CA GLY A 437 -4.41 20.90 -17.13
C GLY A 437 -3.86 20.85 -15.70
N ALA A 438 -2.69 20.24 -15.50
CA ALA A 438 -2.06 20.14 -14.18
C ALA A 438 -1.88 21.51 -13.52
N VAL A 439 -2.29 21.60 -12.27
CA VAL A 439 -2.13 22.81 -11.45
C VAL A 439 -0.65 23.01 -11.11
N TRP A 440 -0.20 24.26 -11.14
CA TRP A 440 1.16 24.62 -10.77
C TRP A 440 1.19 25.94 -9.96
N PRO A 441 2.02 26.06 -8.93
CA PRO A 441 2.85 24.99 -8.36
C PRO A 441 2.04 23.89 -7.69
N GLU A 442 2.54 22.65 -7.74
CA GLU A 442 1.96 21.53 -7.01
C GLU A 442 2.73 21.33 -5.70
N TYR A 443 2.11 21.67 -4.58
CA TYR A 443 2.76 21.65 -3.28
C TYR A 443 3.11 20.23 -2.80
N GLY A 444 2.48 19.19 -3.34
CA GLY A 444 2.87 17.80 -3.11
C GLY A 444 4.27 17.44 -3.63
N GLU A 445 4.85 18.26 -4.53
CA GLU A 445 6.24 18.10 -5.00
C GLU A 445 7.27 18.78 -4.08
N LEU A 446 6.82 19.49 -3.04
CA LEU A 446 7.69 20.20 -2.11
C LEU A 446 7.80 19.45 -0.78
N ASP A 447 8.81 19.81 0.03
CA ASP A 447 8.94 19.24 1.37
C ASP A 447 7.79 19.72 2.29
N CYS A 448 7.08 18.75 2.86
CA CYS A 448 5.92 19.03 3.72
C CYS A 448 6.31 19.79 4.98
N PHE A 449 7.43 19.40 5.57
CA PHE A 449 7.87 19.95 6.84
C PHE A 449 8.30 21.42 6.73
N ALA A 450 8.70 21.88 5.56
CA ALA A 450 9.01 23.28 5.31
C ALA A 450 7.83 24.23 5.58
N CYS A 451 6.60 23.73 5.47
CA CYS A 451 5.38 24.49 5.76
C CYS A 451 4.64 23.94 7.00
N HIS A 452 4.61 22.61 7.17
CA HIS A 452 3.87 21.93 8.24
C HIS A 452 4.76 21.59 9.44
N HIS A 453 5.33 22.60 10.10
CA HIS A 453 6.19 22.45 11.29
C HIS A 453 5.69 23.31 12.44
N SER A 454 6.19 23.06 13.66
CA SER A 454 5.86 23.85 14.82
C SER A 454 6.51 25.24 14.73
N LEU A 455 5.72 26.28 14.97
CA LEU A 455 6.23 27.66 15.11
C LEU A 455 6.65 28.01 16.53
N THR A 456 6.35 27.17 17.53
CA THR A 456 6.60 27.41 18.93
C THR A 456 7.90 26.81 19.44
N LYS A 457 8.43 25.80 18.79
CA LYS A 457 9.73 25.20 19.09
C LYS A 457 10.83 25.90 18.32
N ALA A 458 11.86 26.35 19.02
CA ALA A 458 12.99 27.06 18.41
C ALA A 458 13.69 26.21 17.33
N GLU A 459 13.87 24.93 17.59
CA GLU A 459 14.46 23.97 16.64
C GLU A 459 13.59 23.70 15.41
N ASP A 460 12.29 23.99 15.48
CA ASP A 460 11.31 23.81 14.42
C ASP A 460 10.96 25.10 13.68
N SER A 461 11.59 26.21 14.07
CA SER A 461 11.35 27.50 13.41
C SER A 461 11.87 27.46 11.96
N TRP A 462 11.03 27.87 11.03
CA TRP A 462 11.42 28.03 9.62
C TRP A 462 12.54 29.05 9.41
N ARG A 463 12.76 29.96 10.39
CA ARG A 463 13.84 30.97 10.38
C ARG A 463 15.19 30.36 10.73
N GLN A 464 15.24 29.18 11.30
CA GLN A 464 16.49 28.48 11.53
C GLN A 464 16.95 27.83 10.23
N GLU A 465 18.22 27.99 9.91
CA GLU A 465 18.85 27.31 8.79
C GLU A 465 18.93 25.81 9.09
N ARG A 466 18.00 25.06 8.52
CA ARG A 466 17.91 23.61 8.68
C ARG A 466 18.45 22.87 7.46
N GLY A 467 19.65 23.19 7.05
CA GLY A 467 20.24 22.61 5.84
C GLY A 467 19.68 23.19 4.53
N TYR A 468 18.88 24.24 4.60
CA TYR A 468 18.39 24.97 3.42
C TYR A 468 19.38 26.06 2.96
N ALA A 469 20.66 25.75 3.01
CA ALA A 469 21.71 26.67 2.57
C ALA A 469 21.45 27.19 1.14
N GLY A 470 21.64 28.51 0.96
CA GLY A 470 21.42 29.15 -0.35
C GLY A 470 19.99 29.42 -0.74
N ARG A 471 19.00 29.06 0.08
CA ARG A 471 17.58 29.34 -0.17
C ARG A 471 17.08 30.60 0.56
N ARG A 472 16.15 31.28 -0.07
CA ARG A 472 15.44 32.37 0.60
C ARG A 472 14.48 31.79 1.64
N ALA A 473 14.43 32.40 2.83
CA ALA A 473 13.44 32.06 3.84
C ALA A 473 12.02 32.17 3.25
N GLY A 474 11.18 31.16 3.52
CA GLY A 474 9.81 31.09 2.99
C GLY A 474 9.66 30.33 1.66
N ASN A 475 10.76 29.98 0.99
CA ASN A 475 10.69 29.11 -0.18
C ASN A 475 10.88 27.65 0.25
N PRO A 476 9.82 26.81 0.21
CA PRO A 476 9.95 25.40 0.54
C PRO A 476 10.83 24.67 -0.48
N PRO A 477 11.68 23.74 -0.04
CA PRO A 477 12.51 22.95 -0.95
C PRO A 477 11.68 22.00 -1.80
N TRP A 478 12.21 21.63 -2.95
CA TRP A 478 11.76 20.46 -3.67
C TRP A 478 11.94 19.20 -2.81
N ASN A 479 11.03 18.24 -2.96
CA ASN A 479 11.10 16.96 -2.27
C ASN A 479 12.13 16.03 -2.93
N GLU A 480 13.35 16.00 -2.38
CA GLU A 480 14.47 15.20 -2.86
C GLU A 480 14.48 13.75 -2.31
N SER A 481 13.40 13.31 -1.67
CA SER A 481 13.37 11.98 -1.00
C SER A 481 13.76 10.80 -1.90
N ARG A 482 13.56 10.93 -3.20
CA ARG A 482 13.93 9.87 -4.16
C ARG A 482 15.34 10.00 -4.71
N VAL A 483 16.03 11.08 -4.35
CA VAL A 483 17.42 11.33 -4.74
C VAL A 483 18.39 10.83 -3.68
N VAL A 484 18.07 11.01 -2.39
CA VAL A 484 19.04 10.82 -1.29
C VAL A 484 19.68 9.44 -1.30
N VAL A 485 18.90 8.38 -1.39
CA VAL A 485 19.41 7.00 -1.42
C VAL A 485 19.93 6.61 -2.81
N PHE A 486 19.34 7.18 -3.85
CA PHE A 486 19.80 6.94 -5.22
C PHE A 486 21.22 7.51 -5.45
N ARG A 487 21.56 8.63 -4.81
CA ARG A 487 22.91 9.19 -4.82
C ARG A 487 23.92 8.19 -4.26
N ASP A 488 23.64 7.60 -3.10
CA ASP A 488 24.49 6.56 -2.50
C ASP A 488 24.66 5.34 -3.42
N LEU A 489 23.60 4.93 -4.09
CA LEU A 489 23.64 3.83 -5.06
C LEU A 489 24.56 4.18 -6.26
N VAL A 490 24.41 5.38 -6.84
CA VAL A 490 25.22 5.82 -7.98
C VAL A 490 26.70 5.94 -7.60
N GLU A 491 27.01 6.45 -6.43
CA GLU A 491 28.39 6.55 -5.95
C GLU A 491 29.08 5.18 -5.79
N GLU A 492 28.33 4.13 -5.44
CA GLU A 492 28.87 2.77 -5.30
C GLU A 492 29.01 2.03 -6.64
N ILE A 493 28.06 2.19 -7.57
CA ILE A 493 28.02 1.39 -8.81
C ILE A 493 28.52 2.14 -10.03
N SER A 494 28.49 3.46 -10.03
CA SER A 494 28.86 4.33 -11.16
C SER A 494 29.48 5.64 -10.68
N PRO A 495 30.59 5.62 -9.92
CA PRO A 495 31.17 6.81 -9.28
C PRO A 495 31.50 7.93 -10.27
N ASN A 496 31.85 7.58 -11.51
CA ASN A 496 32.11 8.56 -12.58
C ASN A 496 30.85 9.37 -12.98
N SER A 497 29.67 8.87 -12.64
CA SER A 497 28.40 9.51 -12.94
C SER A 497 27.84 10.33 -11.77
N SER A 498 28.44 10.27 -10.57
CA SER A 498 27.97 10.97 -9.37
C SER A 498 27.94 12.48 -9.59
N LYS A 499 28.99 13.03 -10.18
CA LYS A 499 29.04 14.47 -10.47
C LYS A 499 27.92 14.92 -11.42
N GLN A 500 27.62 14.13 -12.45
CA GLN A 500 26.53 14.46 -13.36
C GLN A 500 25.18 14.44 -12.64
N LEU A 501 24.95 13.45 -11.75
CA LEU A 501 23.74 13.40 -10.91
C LEU A 501 23.62 14.67 -10.06
N ASP A 502 24.68 15.03 -9.36
CA ASP A 502 24.70 16.21 -8.48
C ASP A 502 24.47 17.51 -9.26
N ASP A 503 25.05 17.65 -10.44
CA ASP A 503 24.84 18.81 -11.31
C ASP A 503 23.37 18.92 -11.77
N GLU A 504 22.76 17.82 -12.24
CA GLU A 504 21.35 17.81 -12.69
C GLU A 504 20.36 18.04 -11.52
N VAL A 505 20.61 17.41 -10.37
CA VAL A 505 19.78 17.58 -9.17
C VAL A 505 19.89 19.00 -8.63
N SER A 506 21.10 19.54 -8.50
CA SER A 506 21.32 20.91 -8.00
C SER A 506 20.67 21.95 -8.91
N GLN A 507 20.77 21.77 -10.23
CA GLN A 507 20.12 22.66 -11.19
C GLN A 507 18.59 22.61 -11.03
N LEU A 508 18.00 21.42 -10.95
CA LEU A 508 16.56 21.25 -10.77
C LEU A 508 16.09 21.82 -9.43
N ALA A 509 16.79 21.51 -8.33
CA ALA A 509 16.49 22.05 -7.02
C ALA A 509 16.55 23.59 -7.00
N GLY A 510 17.56 24.18 -7.64
CA GLY A 510 17.69 25.64 -7.79
C GLY A 510 16.48 26.27 -8.50
N LEU A 511 15.93 25.62 -9.53
CA LEU A 511 14.73 26.07 -10.23
C LEU A 511 13.48 25.86 -9.39
N MET A 512 13.33 24.73 -8.72
CA MET A 512 12.18 24.38 -7.88
C MET A 512 12.09 25.24 -6.61
N ASN A 513 13.22 25.74 -6.09
CA ASN A 513 13.28 26.63 -4.94
C ASN A 513 12.72 28.05 -5.22
N GLN A 514 12.28 28.32 -6.44
CA GLN A 514 11.61 29.55 -6.85
C GLN A 514 10.13 29.24 -7.08
N LEU A 515 9.24 29.64 -6.15
CA LEU A 515 7.79 29.41 -6.28
C LEU A 515 7.20 29.94 -7.60
N THR A 516 7.82 30.99 -8.15
CA THR A 516 7.47 31.58 -9.47
C THR A 516 8.48 31.18 -10.56
N GLY A 517 9.20 30.07 -10.37
CA GLY A 517 10.21 29.58 -11.30
C GLY A 517 9.62 29.33 -12.70
N ASN A 518 10.51 29.43 -13.71
CA ASN A 518 10.13 29.16 -15.10
C ASN A 518 9.76 27.69 -15.27
N ARG A 519 8.49 27.43 -15.54
CA ARG A 519 7.91 26.09 -15.67
C ARG A 519 8.56 25.28 -16.79
N GLU A 520 8.88 25.91 -17.91
CA GLU A 520 9.53 25.25 -19.05
C GLU A 520 10.94 24.81 -18.70
N GLN A 521 11.71 25.66 -17.99
CA GLN A 521 13.04 25.31 -17.51
C GLN A 521 13.00 24.17 -16.49
N ILE A 522 12.01 24.17 -15.58
CA ILE A 522 11.80 23.08 -14.62
C ILE A 522 11.49 21.79 -15.36
N ALA A 523 10.55 21.82 -16.32
CA ALA A 523 10.20 20.64 -17.11
C ALA A 523 11.41 20.10 -17.89
N ALA A 524 12.19 20.97 -18.54
CA ALA A 524 13.37 20.58 -19.28
C ALA A 524 14.48 19.99 -18.37
N SER A 525 14.70 20.60 -17.18
CA SER A 525 15.69 20.10 -16.22
C SER A 525 15.26 18.75 -15.65
N ALA A 526 13.99 18.59 -15.28
CA ALA A 526 13.44 17.31 -14.80
C ALA A 526 13.57 16.20 -15.87
N MET A 527 13.35 16.53 -17.15
CA MET A 527 13.52 15.57 -18.26
C MET A 527 14.99 15.14 -18.45
N ARG A 528 15.97 16.05 -18.31
CA ARG A 528 17.38 15.66 -18.38
C ARG A 528 17.78 14.74 -17.22
N ALA A 529 17.40 15.10 -16.00
CA ALA A 529 17.64 14.27 -14.83
C ALA A 529 16.94 12.89 -14.95
N SER A 530 15.73 12.83 -15.54
CA SER A 530 15.03 11.58 -15.83
C SER A 530 15.79 10.72 -16.85
N ALA A 531 16.31 11.32 -17.92
CA ALA A 531 17.13 10.60 -18.92
C ALA A 531 18.42 10.03 -18.32
N PHE A 532 19.03 10.75 -17.37
CA PHE A 532 20.16 10.23 -16.60
C PHE A 532 19.74 9.02 -15.76
N ALA A 533 18.64 9.11 -15.00
CA ALA A 533 18.14 8.00 -14.20
C ALA A 533 17.83 6.76 -15.07
N ASP A 534 17.29 6.93 -16.29
CA ASP A 534 17.05 5.84 -17.24
C ASP A 534 18.33 5.11 -17.67
N GLN A 535 19.41 5.84 -17.87
CA GLN A 535 20.72 5.23 -18.16
C GLN A 535 21.21 4.38 -16.96
N VAL A 536 21.00 4.88 -15.74
CA VAL A 536 21.39 4.16 -14.52
C VAL A 536 20.55 2.91 -14.31
N VAL A 537 19.26 2.88 -14.70
CA VAL A 537 18.42 1.65 -14.61
C VAL A 537 19.14 0.47 -15.27
N LYS A 538 19.70 0.64 -16.47
CA LYS A 538 20.37 -0.43 -17.20
C LYS A 538 21.65 -0.89 -16.52
N GLN A 539 22.41 0.06 -15.94
CA GLN A 539 23.64 -0.25 -15.20
C GLN A 539 23.33 -1.06 -13.94
N VAL A 540 22.32 -0.63 -13.17
CA VAL A 540 21.86 -1.28 -11.93
C VAL A 540 21.30 -2.67 -12.19
N ASP A 541 20.51 -2.86 -13.26
CA ASP A 541 19.95 -4.16 -13.61
C ASP A 541 21.03 -5.15 -14.06
N GLY A 542 22.06 -4.68 -14.76
CA GLY A 542 23.20 -5.49 -15.19
C GLY A 542 24.31 -5.69 -14.13
N GLN A 543 24.20 -5.03 -12.95
CA GLN A 543 25.21 -5.11 -11.88
C GLN A 543 25.20 -6.47 -11.19
N GLY A 544 26.38 -7.01 -10.91
CA GLY A 544 26.55 -8.14 -9.99
C GLY A 544 26.45 -7.66 -8.54
N TYR A 545 25.56 -8.29 -7.78
CA TYR A 545 25.37 -8.00 -6.36
C TYR A 545 25.91 -9.13 -5.50
N ASP A 546 26.59 -8.76 -4.41
CA ASP A 546 27.19 -9.67 -3.44
C ASP A 546 27.12 -9.11 -2.01
N ALA A 547 27.65 -9.86 -1.06
CA ALA A 547 27.70 -9.45 0.35
C ALA A 547 28.51 -8.14 0.53
N ALA A 548 29.63 -8.02 -0.16
CA ALA A 548 30.53 -6.88 0.00
C ALA A 548 29.91 -5.59 -0.51
N LEU A 549 29.30 -5.61 -1.69
CA LEU A 549 28.57 -4.45 -2.25
C LEU A 549 27.37 -4.09 -1.37
N THR A 550 26.57 -5.09 -0.94
CA THR A 550 25.41 -4.86 -0.08
C THR A 550 25.82 -4.19 1.23
N LEU A 551 26.90 -4.66 1.86
CA LEU A 551 27.40 -4.08 3.10
C LEU A 551 27.92 -2.65 2.91
N ARG A 552 28.60 -2.35 1.79
CA ARG A 552 29.04 -0.99 1.47
C ARG A 552 27.86 -0.05 1.28
N LEU A 553 26.83 -0.47 0.54
CA LEU A 553 25.62 0.32 0.37
C LEU A 553 24.94 0.62 1.71
N MET A 554 24.79 -0.38 2.57
CA MET A 554 24.22 -0.18 3.91
C MET A 554 25.03 0.81 4.74
N ARG A 555 26.36 0.69 4.74
CA ARG A 555 27.27 1.58 5.48
C ARG A 555 27.20 3.00 4.96
N ARG A 556 27.15 3.18 3.64
CA ARG A 556 27.06 4.50 3.01
C ARG A 556 25.77 5.20 3.40
N VAL A 557 24.62 4.58 3.19
CA VAL A 557 23.31 5.15 3.58
C VAL A 557 23.27 5.47 5.08
N ALA A 558 23.81 4.58 5.92
CA ALA A 558 23.83 4.82 7.38
C ALA A 558 24.77 5.96 7.77
N ALA A 559 25.91 6.13 7.07
CA ALA A 559 26.85 7.23 7.29
C ALA A 559 26.30 8.59 6.85
N ASP A 560 25.47 8.62 5.80
CA ASP A 560 24.85 9.83 5.26
C ASP A 560 23.63 10.30 6.07
N GLY A 561 23.39 9.66 7.22
CA GLY A 561 22.21 9.86 8.05
C GLY A 561 21.95 11.29 8.50
N THR A 562 22.99 12.13 8.65
CA THR A 562 22.82 13.55 8.99
C THR A 562 22.26 14.34 7.81
N ALA A 563 22.83 14.17 6.62
CA ALA A 563 22.36 14.83 5.40
C ALA A 563 20.92 14.40 5.05
N ILE A 564 20.66 13.08 5.05
CA ILE A 564 19.33 12.53 4.82
C ILE A 564 18.29 13.10 5.80
N SER A 565 18.63 13.18 7.09
CA SER A 565 17.68 13.65 8.11
C SER A 565 17.29 15.12 7.94
N ILE A 566 18.20 15.94 7.43
CA ILE A 566 17.96 17.37 7.19
C ILE A 566 17.02 17.58 5.99
N GLU A 567 17.06 16.70 5.00
CA GLU A 567 16.18 16.76 3.83
C GLU A 567 14.70 16.43 4.15
N GLY A 568 14.40 16.04 5.38
CA GLY A 568 13.04 15.89 5.88
C GLY A 568 12.58 14.47 6.08
N GLU A 569 11.34 14.34 6.54
CA GLU A 569 10.73 13.05 6.95
C GLU A 569 10.64 12.05 5.80
N ARG A 570 10.27 12.48 4.60
CA ARG A 570 10.16 11.60 3.43
C ARG A 570 11.51 11.01 3.01
N SER A 571 12.59 11.79 3.11
CA SER A 571 13.96 11.32 2.87
C SER A 571 14.40 10.31 3.93
N ALA A 572 14.08 10.58 5.18
CA ALA A 572 14.31 9.68 6.30
C ALA A 572 13.55 8.34 6.14
N GLU A 573 12.32 8.37 5.65
CA GLU A 573 11.52 7.17 5.35
C GLU A 573 12.16 6.31 4.25
N GLN A 574 12.64 6.92 3.17
CA GLN A 574 13.34 6.19 2.10
C GLN A 574 14.64 5.54 2.60
N ALA A 575 15.39 6.21 3.46
CA ALA A 575 16.58 5.62 4.09
C ALA A 575 16.23 4.44 5.02
N ALA A 576 15.18 4.56 5.82
CA ALA A 576 14.71 3.48 6.68
C ALA A 576 14.25 2.26 5.86
N PHE A 577 13.50 2.46 4.79
CA PHE A 577 13.09 1.40 3.86
C PHE A 577 14.30 0.73 3.21
N THR A 578 15.25 1.51 2.75
CA THR A 578 16.48 1.01 2.15
C THR A 578 17.28 0.14 3.10
N LEU A 579 17.53 0.64 4.31
CA LEU A 579 18.30 -0.11 5.31
C LEU A 579 17.61 -1.40 5.73
N ASP A 580 16.27 -1.41 5.86
CA ASP A 580 15.52 -2.63 6.14
C ASP A 580 15.58 -3.63 4.97
N SER A 581 15.43 -3.17 3.73
CA SER A 581 15.49 -4.00 2.52
C SER A 581 16.87 -4.63 2.32
N LEU A 582 17.91 -3.82 2.36
CA LEU A 582 19.30 -4.30 2.21
C LEU A 582 19.70 -5.23 3.35
N PHE A 583 19.35 -4.88 4.59
CA PHE A 583 19.68 -5.71 5.74
C PHE A 583 18.94 -7.04 5.72
N ARG A 584 17.67 -7.10 5.28
CA ARG A 584 16.95 -8.37 5.11
C ARG A 584 17.68 -9.29 4.14
N ALA A 585 18.07 -8.77 2.97
CA ALA A 585 18.82 -9.53 1.98
C ALA A 585 20.18 -9.97 2.54
N TYR A 586 20.91 -9.08 3.20
CA TYR A 586 22.19 -9.39 3.82
C TYR A 586 22.07 -10.46 4.91
N ASN A 587 21.13 -10.29 5.84
CA ASN A 587 20.89 -11.23 6.92
C ASN A 587 20.41 -12.61 6.45
N GLN A 588 19.67 -12.67 5.36
CA GLN A 588 19.22 -13.94 4.77
C GLN A 588 20.40 -14.75 4.22
N ASN A 589 21.36 -14.09 3.58
CA ASN A 589 22.48 -14.74 2.89
C ASN A 589 23.69 -14.96 3.84
N GLU A 590 24.04 -13.99 4.67
CA GLU A 590 25.29 -14.00 5.48
C GLU A 590 25.07 -14.37 6.96
N LYS A 591 23.86 -14.15 7.51
CA LYS A 591 23.51 -14.41 8.91
C LYS A 591 24.51 -13.82 9.90
N PRO A 592 24.77 -12.51 9.89
CA PRO A 592 25.81 -11.87 10.68
C PRO A 592 25.55 -12.03 12.18
N ALA A 593 26.63 -12.14 12.99
CA ALA A 593 26.53 -12.32 14.44
C ALA A 593 25.78 -11.16 15.15
N ASN A 594 25.95 -9.92 14.64
CA ASN A 594 25.28 -8.70 15.10
C ASN A 594 23.88 -8.47 14.49
N GLY A 595 23.32 -9.47 13.80
CA GLY A 595 22.07 -9.34 13.06
C GLY A 595 20.88 -8.89 13.91
N THR A 596 20.78 -9.34 15.16
CA THR A 596 19.71 -8.93 16.09
C THR A 596 19.84 -7.46 16.49
N GLU A 597 21.07 -7.01 16.79
CA GLU A 597 21.35 -5.61 17.16
C GLU A 597 21.07 -4.67 15.98
N THR A 598 21.57 -5.02 14.80
CA THR A 598 21.32 -4.24 13.56
C THR A 598 19.83 -4.12 13.26
N ARG A 599 19.08 -5.22 13.38
CA ARG A 599 17.62 -5.19 13.19
C ARG A 599 16.92 -4.28 14.20
N ALA A 600 17.31 -4.32 15.48
CA ALA A 600 16.75 -3.46 16.51
C ALA A 600 17.06 -1.97 16.24
N ALA A 601 18.28 -1.67 15.78
CA ALA A 601 18.67 -0.30 15.42
C ALA A 601 17.84 0.22 14.24
N ILE A 602 17.63 -0.59 13.19
CA ILE A 602 16.79 -0.23 12.02
C ILE A 602 15.32 -0.05 12.45
N ALA A 603 14.78 -0.94 13.32
CA ALA A 603 13.42 -0.80 13.83
C ALA A 603 13.22 0.53 14.59
N GLY A 604 14.26 1.04 15.24
CA GLY A 604 14.27 2.34 15.90
C GLY A 604 14.04 3.51 14.92
N LEU A 605 14.45 3.41 13.65
CA LEU A 605 14.16 4.41 12.62
C LEU A 605 12.65 4.49 12.36
N PHE A 606 12.01 3.34 12.15
CA PHE A 606 10.55 3.29 11.92
C PHE A 606 9.74 3.81 13.11
N ALA A 607 10.23 3.61 14.34
CA ALA A 607 9.55 4.14 15.53
C ALA A 607 9.53 5.68 15.53
N LEU A 608 10.58 6.34 15.03
CA LEU A 608 10.64 7.80 14.92
C LEU A 608 9.77 8.37 13.78
N LEU A 609 9.41 7.54 12.80
CA LEU A 609 8.62 7.92 11.62
C LEU A 609 7.11 7.65 11.77
N GLN A 610 6.67 7.08 12.90
CA GLN A 610 5.24 6.77 13.12
C GLN A 610 4.35 8.01 13.15
N ASN A 611 4.90 9.16 13.51
CA ASN A 611 4.19 10.43 13.55
C ASN A 611 4.93 11.48 12.72
N PRO A 612 4.57 11.67 11.45
CA PRO A 612 5.22 12.63 10.56
C PRO A 612 5.26 14.05 11.12
N SER A 613 4.19 14.50 11.80
CA SER A 613 4.12 15.83 12.43
C SER A 613 5.07 16.00 13.62
N GLY A 614 5.59 14.90 14.16
CA GLY A 614 6.57 14.89 15.26
C GLY A 614 7.99 14.59 14.81
N TYR A 615 8.26 14.58 13.50
CA TYR A 615 9.59 14.29 12.96
C TYR A 615 10.65 15.23 13.54
N SER A 616 11.80 14.66 13.90
CA SER A 616 12.95 15.38 14.43
C SER A 616 14.24 14.92 13.75
N ALA A 617 14.79 15.77 12.89
CA ALA A 617 16.04 15.47 12.17
C ALA A 617 17.20 15.08 13.09
N PRO A 618 17.46 15.77 14.24
CA PRO A 618 18.52 15.36 15.17
C PRO A 618 18.30 13.97 15.78
N GLN A 619 17.04 13.62 16.13
CA GLN A 619 16.73 12.30 16.69
C GLN A 619 16.91 11.21 15.64
N PHE A 620 16.47 11.46 14.40
CA PHE A 620 16.64 10.50 13.30
C PHE A 620 18.12 10.31 12.97
N ALA A 621 18.92 11.39 12.86
CA ALA A 621 20.37 11.31 12.65
C ALA A 621 21.07 10.53 13.78
N GLY A 622 20.68 10.76 15.04
CA GLY A 622 21.18 9.98 16.18
C GLY A 622 20.86 8.49 16.08
N GLN A 623 19.69 8.13 15.56
CA GLN A 623 19.32 6.72 15.33
C GLN A 623 20.07 6.13 14.12
N MET A 624 20.29 6.88 13.05
CA MET A 624 21.12 6.47 11.90
C MET A 624 22.55 6.15 12.34
N LYS A 625 23.13 6.96 13.26
CA LYS A 625 24.44 6.67 13.86
C LYS A 625 24.46 5.32 14.57
N LYS A 626 23.40 4.98 15.34
CA LYS A 626 23.30 3.66 15.99
C LYS A 626 23.22 2.53 14.96
N VAL A 627 22.53 2.74 13.84
CA VAL A 627 22.50 1.76 12.73
C VAL A 627 23.89 1.60 12.15
N SER A 628 24.61 2.70 11.89
CA SER A 628 25.99 2.68 11.39
C SER A 628 26.94 1.91 12.33
N GLU A 629 26.85 2.15 13.65
CA GLU A 629 27.63 1.45 14.66
C GLU A 629 27.30 -0.05 14.71
N ALA A 630 26.02 -0.41 14.60
CA ALA A 630 25.57 -1.80 14.58
C ALA A 630 26.02 -2.55 13.32
N ILE A 631 26.04 -1.90 12.15
CA ILE A 631 26.53 -2.47 10.88
C ILE A 631 28.07 -2.61 10.89
N GLY A 632 28.77 -1.67 11.54
CA GLY A 632 30.23 -1.63 11.57
C GLY A 632 30.88 -2.71 12.43
N ARG A 633 30.15 -3.28 13.38
CA ARG A 633 30.60 -4.41 14.25
C ARG A 633 30.43 -5.75 13.55
#